data_ec4ec628d4beb51305108f3b53eabc87
#
_entry.id   ec4ec628d4beb51305108f3b53eabc87
#
_cell.length_a   1.000
_cell.length_b   1.000
_cell.length_c   1.000
_cell.angle_alpha   90.00
_cell.angle_beta   90.00
_cell.angle_gamma   90.00
#
_symmetry.space_group_name_H-M   'P 1'
#
loop_
_entity.id
_entity.type
_entity.pdbx_description
1 polymer ?
#
loop_
_entity_poly.entity_id
_entity_poly.type
_entity_poly.pdbx_seq_one_letter_code
_entity_poly.pdbx_strand_id
1 'polypeptide(L)'
;MNLFGISDLAKRWNYTRQGVHQKMQYDDEFPKPIAVINNRTLAFSKDDIIVYEQKRKELTDQNHKHWITHGRFKYFLKHQNTR
;
A
#
# COMPACT_ATOMS: atom_id res chain seq x y z
N MET A 1 17.92 0.71 12.24
CA MET A 1 16.81 1.60 11.98
C MET A 1 15.81 0.92 11.03
N ASN A 2 14.55 0.97 11.38
CA ASN A 2 13.53 0.24 10.62
C ASN A 2 12.80 1.15 9.66
N LEU A 3 13.24 1.13 8.42
CA LEU A 3 12.62 1.90 7.36
C LEU A 3 12.12 0.96 6.28
N PHE A 4 11.01 1.34 5.67
CA PHE A 4 10.45 0.60 4.55
C PHE A 4 10.43 1.48 3.32
N GLY A 5 10.90 0.94 2.22
CA GLY A 5 10.70 1.56 0.91
C GLY A 5 9.44 1.05 0.27
N ILE A 6 9.13 1.56 -0.92
CA ILE A 6 7.93 1.13 -1.64
C ILE A 6 7.99 -0.37 -1.94
N SER A 7 9.15 -0.86 -2.34
CA SER A 7 9.30 -2.30 -2.62
C SER A 7 9.07 -3.15 -1.39
N ASP A 8 9.52 -2.65 -0.24
CA ASP A 8 9.30 -3.38 1.01
C ASP A 8 7.83 -3.44 1.37
N LEU A 9 7.12 -2.34 1.16
CA LEU A 9 5.69 -2.31 1.43
C LEU A 9 4.94 -3.22 0.47
N ALA A 10 5.35 -3.24 -0.78
CA ALA A 10 4.71 -4.13 -1.75
C ALA A 10 4.84 -5.59 -1.32
N LYS A 11 6.03 -5.98 -0.86
CA LYS A 11 6.23 -7.34 -0.37
C LYS A 11 5.44 -7.61 0.90
N ARG A 12 5.47 -6.65 1.81
CA ARG A 12 4.81 -6.82 3.11
C ARG A 12 3.32 -6.99 2.96
N TRP A 13 2.70 -6.26 2.04
CA TRP A 13 1.26 -6.28 1.85
C TRP A 13 0.82 -7.20 0.72
N ASN A 14 1.78 -7.79 0.04
CA ASN A 14 1.52 -8.63 -1.13
C ASN A 14 0.82 -7.82 -2.23
N TYR A 15 1.27 -6.59 -2.40
CA TYR A 15 0.80 -5.68 -3.42
C TYR A 15 1.82 -5.61 -4.54
N THR A 16 1.43 -5.02 -5.65
CA THR A 16 2.40 -4.57 -6.64
C THR A 16 2.91 -3.21 -6.20
N ARG A 17 4.03 -2.78 -6.77
CA ARG A 17 4.55 -1.44 -6.49
C ARG A 17 3.54 -0.38 -6.90
N GLN A 18 2.89 -0.60 -8.04
CA GLN A 18 1.86 0.32 -8.51
C GLN A 18 0.70 0.38 -7.52
N GLY A 19 0.34 -0.75 -6.94
CA GLY A 19 -0.71 -0.78 -5.94
C GLY A 19 -0.37 0.06 -4.72
N VAL A 20 0.89 0.00 -4.28
CA VAL A 20 1.32 0.83 -3.16
C VAL A 20 1.26 2.31 -3.53
N HIS A 21 1.70 2.67 -4.72
CA HIS A 21 1.64 4.06 -5.17
C HIS A 21 0.21 4.57 -5.25
N GLN A 22 -0.70 3.74 -5.70
CA GLN A 22 -2.11 4.13 -5.74
C GLN A 22 -2.65 4.36 -4.35
N LYS A 23 -2.26 3.53 -3.41
CA LYS A 23 -2.68 3.70 -2.03
C LYS A 23 -2.18 5.03 -1.49
N MET A 24 -0.93 5.37 -1.77
CA MET A 24 -0.36 6.64 -1.36
C MET A 24 -1.13 7.81 -1.93
N GLN A 25 -1.54 7.68 -3.17
CA GLN A 25 -2.17 8.78 -3.88
C GLN A 25 -3.61 9.02 -3.44
N TYR A 26 -4.34 7.95 -3.15
CA TYR A 26 -5.77 8.06 -2.91
C TYR A 26 -6.19 7.92 -1.45
N ASP A 27 -5.28 7.57 -0.58
CA ASP A 27 -5.60 7.42 0.83
C ASP A 27 -4.89 8.54 1.61
N ASP A 28 -5.67 9.50 2.07
CA ASP A 28 -5.12 10.64 2.78
C ASP A 28 -4.45 10.26 4.09
N GLU A 29 -4.78 9.10 4.62
CA GLU A 29 -4.20 8.66 5.87
C GLU A 29 -2.93 7.86 5.68
N PHE A 30 -2.51 7.65 4.44
CA PHE A 30 -1.25 6.96 4.19
C PHE A 30 -0.11 7.77 4.82
N PRO A 31 0.79 7.11 5.53
CA PRO A 31 1.86 7.84 6.22
C PRO A 31 2.76 8.56 5.21
N LYS A 32 3.36 9.64 5.66
CA LYS A 32 4.27 10.39 4.82
C LYS A 32 5.67 9.83 4.96
N PRO A 33 6.45 9.86 3.89
CA PRO A 33 7.82 9.40 3.98
C PRO A 33 8.62 10.30 4.92
N ILE A 34 9.53 9.69 5.65
CA ILE A 34 10.37 10.45 6.57
C ILE A 34 11.73 10.76 5.95
N ALA A 35 12.02 10.19 4.79
CA ALA A 35 13.29 10.43 4.12
C ALA A 35 13.15 10.07 2.65
N VAL A 36 14.04 10.64 1.84
CA VAL A 36 14.17 10.27 0.44
C VAL A 36 15.61 9.83 0.25
N ILE A 37 15.81 8.60 -0.17
CA ILE A 37 17.14 8.02 -0.31
C ILE A 37 17.58 8.17 -1.76
N ASN A 38 18.77 8.76 -1.97
CA ASN A 38 19.35 8.96 -3.28
C ASN A 38 18.43 9.74 -4.23
N ASN A 39 17.62 10.64 -3.66
CA ASN A 39 16.68 11.47 -4.41
C ASN A 39 15.66 10.68 -5.21
N ARG A 40 15.42 9.45 -4.83
CA ARG A 40 14.52 8.59 -5.59
C ARG A 40 13.59 7.76 -4.75
N THR A 41 14.12 7.19 -3.68
CA THR A 41 13.42 6.15 -2.94
C THR A 41 12.82 6.74 -1.69
N LEU A 42 11.51 6.70 -1.59
CA LEU A 42 10.82 7.14 -0.39
C LEU A 42 11.03 6.11 0.71
N ALA A 43 11.26 6.60 1.92
CA ALA A 43 11.44 5.72 3.08
C ALA A 43 10.42 6.09 4.13
N PHE A 44 9.77 5.07 4.67
CA PHE A 44 8.72 5.23 5.67
C PHE A 44 9.14 4.61 6.98
N SER A 45 8.73 5.21 8.08
CA SER A 45 8.99 4.66 9.39
C SER A 45 8.18 3.40 9.62
N LYS A 46 8.81 2.37 10.17
CA LYS A 46 8.10 1.14 10.50
C LYS A 46 6.93 1.41 11.43
N ASP A 47 7.13 2.27 12.42
CA ASP A 47 6.08 2.56 13.38
C ASP A 47 4.87 3.20 12.71
N ASP A 48 5.12 4.12 11.78
CA ASP A 48 4.03 4.75 11.04
C ASP A 48 3.28 3.74 10.20
N ILE A 49 4.00 2.81 9.61
CA ILE A 49 3.37 1.77 8.79
C ILE A 49 2.51 0.85 9.66
N ILE A 50 2.99 0.49 10.83
CA ILE A 50 2.21 -0.36 11.73
C ILE A 50 0.92 0.33 12.15
N VAL A 51 0.99 1.61 12.48
CA VAL A 51 -0.20 2.37 12.85
C VAL A 51 -1.19 2.41 11.67
N TYR A 52 -0.66 2.64 10.48
CA TYR A 52 -1.50 2.68 9.30
C TYR A 52 -2.18 1.34 9.05
N GLU A 53 -1.44 0.25 9.23
CA GLU A 53 -2.02 -1.09 9.05
C GLU A 53 -3.15 -1.36 10.02
N GLN A 54 -3.08 -0.80 11.21
CA GLN A 54 -4.15 -0.96 12.18
C GLN A 54 -5.43 -0.25 11.74
N LYS A 55 -5.28 0.82 11.00
CA LYS A 55 -6.42 1.54 10.45
C LYS A 55 -6.96 0.91 9.18
N ARG A 56 -6.11 0.21 8.46
CA ARG A 56 -6.46 -0.39 7.17
C ARG A 56 -6.21 -1.87 7.22
N LYS A 57 -7.10 -2.59 7.87
CA LYS A 57 -6.92 -4.02 8.07
C LYS A 57 -6.91 -4.81 6.78
N GLU A 58 -7.43 -4.26 5.71
CA GLU A 58 -7.37 -4.92 4.42
C GLU A 58 -5.93 -5.16 3.97
N LEU A 59 -4.98 -4.40 4.49
CA LEU A 59 -3.58 -4.58 4.10
C LEU A 59 -3.03 -5.92 4.56
N THR A 60 -3.58 -6.46 5.61
CA THR A 60 -3.15 -7.76 6.13
C THR A 60 -4.18 -8.84 5.90
N ASP A 61 -5.27 -8.53 5.19
CA ASP A 61 -6.32 -9.49 4.88
C ASP A 61 -5.99 -10.17 3.56
N GLN A 62 -5.74 -11.47 3.61
CA GLN A 62 -5.34 -12.22 2.43
C GLN A 62 -6.39 -12.16 1.32
N ASN A 63 -7.65 -12.22 1.69
CA ASN A 63 -8.70 -12.20 0.68
C ASN A 63 -8.77 -10.86 -0.02
N HIS A 64 -8.57 -9.80 0.70
CA HIS A 64 -8.59 -8.47 0.11
C HIS A 64 -7.36 -8.23 -0.75
N LYS A 65 -6.21 -8.71 -0.30
CA LYS A 65 -4.96 -8.52 -1.04
C LYS A 65 -5.00 -9.13 -2.41
N HIS A 66 -5.81 -10.16 -2.58
CA HIS A 66 -5.94 -10.80 -3.88
C HIS A 66 -6.31 -9.81 -4.97
N TRP A 67 -7.21 -8.90 -4.68
CA TRP A 67 -7.65 -7.91 -5.66
C TRP A 67 -6.55 -6.95 -6.04
N ILE A 68 -5.87 -6.49 -5.04
CA ILE A 68 -4.92 -5.41 -5.21
C ILE A 68 -3.65 -5.88 -5.89
N THR A 69 -3.23 -7.12 -5.60
CA THR A 69 -2.01 -7.65 -6.19
C THR A 69 -2.13 -7.82 -7.69
N HIS A 70 -3.34 -7.97 -8.18
CA HIS A 70 -3.53 -8.13 -9.62
C HIS A 70 -3.69 -6.83 -10.35
N GLY A 71 -3.69 -5.72 -9.63
CA GLY A 71 -3.84 -4.43 -10.27
C GLY A 71 -5.18 -4.21 -10.90
N ARG A 72 -6.18 -4.96 -10.47
CA ARG A 72 -7.51 -4.89 -11.04
C ARG A 72 -8.56 -4.39 -10.09
N PHE A 73 -8.13 -3.77 -9.05
CA PHE A 73 -9.04 -3.37 -8.02
C PHE A 73 -10.16 -2.47 -8.55
N LYS A 74 -9.81 -1.47 -9.33
CA LYS A 74 -10.82 -0.59 -9.91
C LYS A 74 -11.73 -1.32 -10.86
N TYR A 75 -11.14 -2.15 -11.70
CA TYR A 75 -11.91 -2.91 -12.66
C TYR A 75 -12.92 -3.81 -11.95
N PHE A 76 -12.46 -4.47 -10.92
CA PHE A 76 -13.31 -5.36 -10.17
C PHE A 76 -14.49 -4.62 -9.56
N LEU A 77 -14.25 -3.51 -8.90
CA LEU A 77 -15.31 -2.75 -8.27
C LEU A 77 -16.33 -2.28 -9.28
N LYS A 78 -15.87 -1.83 -10.43
CA LYS A 78 -16.74 -1.37 -11.47
C LYS A 78 -17.64 -2.48 -11.98
N HIS A 79 -17.08 -3.64 -12.21
CA HIS A 79 -17.86 -4.76 -12.71
C HIS A 79 -18.76 -5.36 -11.66
N GLN A 80 -18.32 -5.32 -10.43
CA GLN A 80 -19.12 -5.84 -9.35
C GLN A 80 -20.39 -5.04 -9.17
N ASN A 81 -20.31 -3.75 -9.39
CA ASN A 81 -21.46 -2.89 -9.24
C ASN A 81 -22.49 -3.07 -10.34
N THR A 82 -22.13 -3.71 -11.40
CA THR A 82 -23.07 -3.92 -12.50
C THR A 82 -23.89 -5.19 -12.35
N ARG A 83 -23.63 -5.95 -11.32
CA ARG A 83 -24.38 -7.18 -11.11
C ARG A 83 -25.68 -6.98 -10.39
#